data_7271c35f81f87bb434d7d181963148e9
#
_entry.id   7271c35f81f87bb434d7d181963148e9
#
_cell.length_a   1.000
_cell.length_b   1.000
_cell.length_c   1.000
_cell.angle_alpha   90.00
_cell.angle_beta   90.00
_cell.angle_gamma   90.00
#
_symmetry.space_group_name_H-M   'P 1'
#
loop_
_entity.id
_entity.type
_entity.pdbx_description
1 polymer ?
#
loop_
_entity_poly.entity_id
_entity_poly.type
_entity_poly.pdbx_seq_one_letter_code
_entity_poly.pdbx_strand_id
1 'polypeptide(L)'
;MERVTKAVHVIVDHDRFDRELLFLNGRFDCKVSARDSGGDLCIYDTVRTKRGGPPLHYHQTQDEWFFVREGEFLFQVGVATFRLRAGDSIFAPRKVPHAFANVSETGKLMIIYQPAGTIEQFFLDASRLVDPTPADFQALY
;
A
#
# COMPACT_ATOMS: atom_id res chain seq x y z
N MET A 1 -7.46 5.04 -20.93
CA MET A 1 -8.42 4.89 -19.82
C MET A 1 -9.04 6.23 -19.49
N GLU A 2 -10.34 6.30 -19.45
CA GLU A 2 -11.04 7.52 -19.08
C GLU A 2 -10.84 7.85 -17.60
N ARG A 3 -10.90 9.14 -17.29
CA ARG A 3 -10.79 9.64 -15.92
C ARG A 3 -12.14 10.13 -15.46
N VAL A 4 -12.36 10.14 -14.13
CA VAL A 4 -13.53 10.82 -13.58
C VAL A 4 -13.39 12.33 -13.77
N THR A 5 -14.51 13.00 -13.93
CA THR A 5 -14.56 14.46 -14.15
C THR A 5 -15.17 15.19 -12.96
N LYS A 6 -15.56 14.48 -11.91
CA LYS A 6 -16.13 15.04 -10.67
C LYS A 6 -15.28 14.58 -9.48
N ALA A 7 -15.31 15.38 -8.41
CA ALA A 7 -14.65 15.01 -7.18
C ALA A 7 -15.19 13.68 -6.65
N VAL A 8 -14.30 12.88 -6.08
CA VAL A 8 -14.64 11.63 -5.41
C VAL A 8 -14.26 11.80 -3.94
N HIS A 9 -15.26 11.76 -3.06
CA HIS A 9 -15.07 11.90 -1.62
C HIS A 9 -15.16 10.52 -0.97
N VAL A 10 -14.07 10.08 -0.36
CA VAL A 10 -14.02 8.81 0.39
C VAL A 10 -13.76 9.17 1.85
N ILE A 11 -14.71 8.86 2.71
CA ILE A 11 -14.60 9.19 4.13
C ILE A 11 -13.62 8.27 4.85
N VAL A 12 -13.24 8.66 6.06
CA VAL A 12 -12.29 7.90 6.88
C VAL A 12 -12.76 6.46 7.07
N ASP A 13 -11.81 5.52 7.03
CA ASP A 13 -12.05 4.09 7.23
C ASP A 13 -12.99 3.43 6.22
N HIS A 14 -13.15 4.05 5.03
CA HIS A 14 -13.93 3.48 3.93
C HIS A 14 -13.07 3.30 2.69
N ASP A 15 -13.41 2.27 1.92
CA ASP A 15 -12.83 2.00 0.61
C ASP A 15 -13.65 2.71 -0.48
N ARG A 16 -12.98 3.11 -1.56
CA ARG A 16 -13.59 3.77 -2.73
C ARG A 16 -14.80 3.01 -3.28
N PHE A 17 -14.81 1.67 -3.16
CA PHE A 17 -15.85 0.79 -3.66
C PHE A 17 -16.55 0.00 -2.54
N ASP A 18 -16.46 0.48 -1.30
CA ASP A 18 -17.05 -0.15 -0.11
C ASP A 18 -16.65 -1.61 0.09
N ARG A 19 -15.39 -1.92 -0.28
CA ARG A 19 -14.84 -3.27 -0.10
C ARG A 19 -14.08 -3.34 1.21
N GLU A 20 -13.96 -4.57 1.75
CA GLU A 20 -13.09 -4.86 2.88
C GLU A 20 -11.97 -5.77 2.38
N LEU A 21 -10.74 -5.24 2.35
CA LEU A 21 -9.55 -5.98 1.93
C LEU A 21 -8.64 -6.17 3.13
N LEU A 22 -8.53 -7.42 3.60
CA LEU A 22 -7.72 -7.78 4.75
C LEU A 22 -6.60 -8.70 4.31
N PHE A 23 -5.35 -8.31 4.56
CA PHE A 23 -4.18 -9.18 4.42
C PHE A 23 -2.98 -8.57 5.13
N LEU A 24 -1.96 -9.38 5.41
CA LEU A 24 -0.72 -8.96 6.08
C LEU A 24 -0.99 -8.15 7.36
N ASN A 25 -1.93 -8.63 8.18
CA ASN A 25 -2.28 -8.02 9.48
C ASN A 25 -2.80 -6.59 9.36
N GLY A 26 -3.46 -6.27 8.25
CA GLY A 26 -3.99 -4.93 8.06
C GLY A 26 -5.18 -4.89 7.13
N ARG A 27 -5.91 -3.78 7.21
CA ARG A 27 -6.96 -3.43 6.26
C ARG A 27 -6.37 -2.48 5.23
N PHE A 28 -6.73 -2.66 3.97
CA PHE A 28 -6.31 -1.81 2.86
C PHE A 28 -7.54 -1.19 2.21
N ASP A 29 -7.66 0.13 2.33
CA ASP A 29 -8.75 0.89 1.75
C ASP A 29 -8.24 1.68 0.54
N CYS A 30 -8.82 1.43 -0.64
CA CYS A 30 -8.55 2.23 -1.82
C CYS A 30 -9.18 3.61 -1.64
N LYS A 31 -8.39 4.66 -1.81
CA LYS A 31 -8.85 6.05 -1.73
C LYS A 31 -8.97 6.69 -3.09
N VAL A 32 -8.04 6.38 -3.98
CA VAL A 32 -8.08 6.79 -5.39
C VAL A 32 -7.78 5.56 -6.24
N SER A 33 -8.72 5.21 -7.09
CA SER A 33 -8.58 4.07 -8.01
C SER A 33 -7.87 4.47 -9.29
N ALA A 34 -7.26 3.50 -9.98
CA ALA A 34 -6.78 3.67 -11.34
C ALA A 34 -7.89 4.19 -12.26
N ARG A 35 -9.13 3.76 -12.03
CA ARG A 35 -10.31 4.21 -12.79
C ARG A 35 -10.59 5.69 -12.59
N ASP A 36 -10.32 6.23 -11.40
CA ASP A 36 -10.53 7.65 -11.11
C ASP A 36 -9.50 8.51 -11.84
N SER A 37 -8.26 8.06 -11.90
CA SER A 37 -7.12 8.84 -12.38
C SER A 37 -6.72 8.55 -13.84
N GLY A 38 -7.46 7.69 -14.54
CA GLY A 38 -7.07 7.26 -15.87
C GLY A 38 -5.76 6.49 -15.92
N GLY A 39 -5.43 5.79 -14.82
CA GLY A 39 -4.23 4.99 -14.69
C GLY A 39 -3.01 5.74 -14.18
N ASP A 40 -3.10 7.05 -13.92
CA ASP A 40 -1.96 7.86 -13.50
C ASP A 40 -1.47 7.50 -12.10
N LEU A 41 -2.39 7.29 -11.17
CA LEU A 41 -2.05 6.93 -9.79
C LEU A 41 -3.13 6.12 -9.11
N CYS A 42 -2.74 5.48 -8.02
CA CYS A 42 -3.64 4.77 -7.12
C CYS A 42 -3.20 5.07 -5.68
N ILE A 43 -4.14 5.28 -4.78
CA ILE A 43 -3.84 5.61 -3.39
C ILE A 43 -4.58 4.65 -2.47
N TYR A 44 -3.82 4.05 -1.55
CA TYR A 44 -4.35 3.20 -0.50
C TYR A 44 -4.02 3.77 0.87
N ASP A 45 -4.93 3.54 1.81
CA ASP A 45 -4.68 3.73 3.22
C ASP A 45 -4.68 2.35 3.87
N THR A 46 -3.66 2.04 4.66
CA THR A 46 -3.63 0.78 5.40
C THR A 46 -3.68 1.06 6.89
N VAL A 47 -4.59 0.36 7.56
CA VAL A 47 -4.71 0.36 9.02
C VAL A 47 -4.13 -0.96 9.50
N ARG A 48 -3.02 -0.86 10.24
CA ARG A 48 -2.32 -2.02 10.77
C ARG A 48 -2.85 -2.35 12.15
N THR A 49 -3.26 -3.60 12.36
CA THR A 49 -3.80 -4.05 13.65
C THR A 49 -2.83 -4.92 14.43
N LYS A 50 -1.76 -5.37 13.80
CA LYS A 50 -0.66 -6.15 14.38
C LYS A 50 0.64 -5.72 13.76
N ARG A 51 1.76 -6.02 14.42
CA ARG A 51 3.09 -5.79 13.87
C ARG A 51 3.33 -6.66 12.64
N GLY A 52 4.15 -6.16 11.73
CA GLY A 52 4.56 -6.86 10.52
C GLY A 52 4.25 -6.07 9.26
N GLY A 53 4.53 -6.68 8.12
CA GLY A 53 4.35 -6.04 6.83
C GLY A 53 4.72 -6.97 5.68
N PRO A 54 4.76 -6.46 4.45
CA PRO A 54 5.06 -7.26 3.28
C PRO A 54 6.51 -7.72 3.25
N PRO A 55 6.81 -8.82 2.54
CA PRO A 55 8.19 -9.21 2.29
C PRO A 55 8.91 -8.19 1.42
N LEU A 56 10.24 -8.26 1.39
CA LEU A 56 11.05 -7.43 0.49
C LEU A 56 10.67 -7.74 -0.95
N HIS A 57 10.33 -6.70 -1.70
CA HIS A 57 9.90 -6.80 -3.09
C HIS A 57 10.21 -5.51 -3.83
N TYR A 58 10.06 -5.51 -5.16
CA TYR A 58 10.18 -4.28 -5.94
C TYR A 58 9.21 -4.30 -7.12
N HIS A 59 8.93 -3.11 -7.64
CA HIS A 59 8.10 -2.92 -8.82
C HIS A 59 8.97 -2.45 -9.98
N GLN A 60 8.77 -3.04 -11.16
CA GLN A 60 9.55 -2.71 -12.35
C GLN A 60 9.27 -1.30 -12.88
N THR A 61 7.99 -0.92 -12.87
CA THR A 61 7.51 0.28 -13.58
C THR A 61 6.68 1.21 -12.70
N GLN A 62 6.71 1.01 -11.39
CA GLN A 62 5.84 1.73 -10.45
C GLN A 62 6.64 2.28 -9.28
N ASP A 63 6.50 3.56 -9.03
CA ASP A 63 7.03 4.21 -7.84
C ASP A 63 6.01 4.14 -6.70
N GLU A 64 6.49 4.15 -5.47
CA GLU A 64 5.65 4.24 -4.28
C GLU A 64 6.12 5.36 -3.38
N TRP A 65 5.17 6.10 -2.83
CA TRP A 65 5.42 7.09 -1.79
C TRP A 65 4.58 6.75 -0.56
N PHE A 66 5.23 6.70 0.60
CA PHE A 66 4.61 6.34 1.85
C PHE A 66 4.56 7.54 2.78
N PHE A 67 3.43 7.71 3.46
CA PHE A 67 3.24 8.74 4.46
C PHE A 67 2.65 8.12 5.73
N VAL A 68 3.36 8.25 6.86
CA VAL A 68 2.92 7.69 8.13
C VAL A 68 1.91 8.63 8.78
N ARG A 69 0.69 8.13 9.01
CA ARG A 69 -0.39 8.90 9.63
C ARG A 69 -0.44 8.70 11.14
N GLU A 70 -0.21 7.47 11.60
CA GLU A 70 -0.17 7.11 13.02
C GLU A 70 0.84 6.00 13.25
N GLY A 71 1.41 5.97 14.46
CA GLY A 71 2.32 4.92 14.87
C GLY A 71 3.72 5.12 14.35
N GLU A 72 4.49 4.05 14.38
CA GLU A 72 5.89 4.06 14.03
C GLU A 72 6.18 2.87 13.12
N PHE A 73 6.93 3.11 12.05
CA PHE A 73 7.24 2.13 11.03
C PHE A 73 8.74 2.02 10.81
N LEU A 74 9.19 0.84 10.48
CA LEU A 74 10.53 0.59 9.97
C LEU A 74 10.43 0.29 8.47
N PHE A 75 11.22 1.01 7.67
CA PHE A 75 11.30 0.81 6.22
C PHE A 75 12.68 0.34 5.84
N GLN A 76 12.74 -0.56 4.88
CA GLN A 76 13.96 -0.88 4.14
C GLN A 76 13.74 -0.47 2.69
N VAL A 77 14.63 0.36 2.14
CA VAL A 77 14.62 0.74 0.73
C VAL A 77 16.03 0.53 0.21
N GLY A 78 16.19 -0.44 -0.72
CA GLY A 78 17.51 -0.92 -1.08
C GLY A 78 18.19 -1.56 0.12
N VAL A 79 19.41 -1.10 0.44
CA VAL A 79 20.17 -1.59 1.60
C VAL A 79 20.02 -0.71 2.84
N ALA A 80 19.35 0.43 2.70
CA ALA A 80 19.18 1.39 3.79
C ALA A 80 17.91 1.13 4.59
N THR A 81 17.97 1.36 5.89
CA THR A 81 16.82 1.26 6.79
C THR A 81 16.47 2.62 7.35
N PHE A 82 15.16 2.84 7.55
CA PHE A 82 14.62 4.12 8.01
C PHE A 82 13.55 3.87 9.04
N ARG A 83 13.56 4.65 10.11
CA ARG A 83 12.53 4.61 11.14
C ARG A 83 11.66 5.85 10.98
N LEU A 84 10.38 5.66 10.68
CA LEU A 84 9.44 6.73 10.42
C LEU A 84 8.40 6.82 11.52
N ARG A 85 8.07 8.06 11.89
CA ARG A 85 7.00 8.41 12.83
C ARG A 85 5.88 9.12 12.09
N ALA A 86 4.76 9.32 12.77
CA ALA A 86 3.63 10.07 12.21
C ALA A 86 4.09 11.43 11.65
N GLY A 87 3.70 11.69 10.40
CA GLY A 87 4.11 12.88 9.65
C GLY A 87 5.32 12.69 8.75
N ASP A 88 6.10 11.62 8.95
CA ASP A 88 7.24 11.32 8.07
C ASP A 88 6.79 10.65 6.78
N SER A 89 7.60 10.80 5.74
CA SER A 89 7.37 10.16 4.45
C SER A 89 8.65 9.56 3.89
N ILE A 90 8.51 8.61 2.95
CA ILE A 90 9.62 8.02 2.23
C ILE A 90 9.20 7.68 0.81
N PHE A 91 10.08 7.93 -0.14
CA PHE A 91 9.89 7.56 -1.54
C PHE A 91 10.67 6.30 -1.85
N ALA A 92 9.98 5.28 -2.34
CA ALA A 92 10.58 4.03 -2.80
C ALA A 92 10.54 4.00 -4.33
N PRO A 93 11.69 4.27 -4.99
CA PRO A 93 11.72 4.31 -6.46
C PRO A 93 11.47 2.93 -7.07
N ARG A 94 10.94 2.93 -8.29
CA ARG A 94 10.82 1.68 -9.07
C ARG A 94 12.17 0.98 -9.19
N LYS A 95 12.16 -0.34 -9.32
CA LYS A 95 13.34 -1.20 -9.43
C LYS A 95 14.20 -1.30 -8.17
N VAL A 96 13.84 -0.59 -7.11
CA VAL A 96 14.55 -0.66 -5.83
C VAL A 96 13.74 -1.51 -4.85
N PRO A 97 14.28 -2.63 -4.35
CA PRO A 97 13.58 -3.47 -3.38
C PRO A 97 13.24 -2.70 -2.11
N HIS A 98 12.05 -2.92 -1.60
CA HIS A 98 11.59 -2.29 -0.37
C HIS A 98 10.68 -3.20 0.45
N ALA A 99 10.60 -2.90 1.74
CA ALA A 99 9.70 -3.55 2.68
C ALA A 99 9.38 -2.56 3.81
N PHE A 100 8.29 -2.80 4.50
CA PHE A 100 7.97 -2.04 5.69
C PHE A 100 7.29 -2.92 6.74
N ALA A 101 7.38 -2.48 7.99
CA ALA A 101 6.66 -3.10 9.10
C ALA A 101 6.36 -2.03 10.14
N ASN A 102 5.17 -2.08 10.75
CA ASN A 102 4.92 -1.25 11.91
C ASN A 102 5.63 -1.84 13.13
N VAL A 103 6.38 -1.01 13.83
CA VAL A 103 7.06 -1.39 15.08
C VAL A 103 6.15 -1.13 16.29
N SER A 104 5.24 -0.17 16.19
CA SER A 104 4.12 -0.04 17.11
C SER A 104 3.10 -1.15 16.86
N GLU A 105 2.31 -1.52 17.88
CA GLU A 105 1.30 -2.58 17.74
C GLU A 105 0.27 -2.27 16.66
N THR A 106 -0.11 -1.01 16.57
CA THR A 106 -1.04 -0.49 15.55
C THR A 106 -0.39 0.66 14.81
N GLY A 107 -0.91 0.97 13.63
CA GLY A 107 -0.41 2.09 12.83
C GLY A 107 -1.29 2.36 11.64
N LYS A 108 -1.11 3.54 11.04
CA LYS A 108 -1.80 3.93 9.81
C LYS A 108 -0.80 4.52 8.83
N LEU A 109 -0.86 4.04 7.60
CA LEU A 109 0.08 4.39 6.54
C LEU A 109 -0.68 4.64 5.26
N MET A 110 -0.40 5.78 4.60
CA MET A 110 -0.92 6.07 3.27
C MET A 110 0.13 5.73 2.24
N ILE A 111 -0.29 5.09 1.15
CA ILE A 111 0.59 4.65 0.08
C ILE A 111 0.09 5.19 -1.26
N ILE A 112 0.94 5.90 -1.97
CA ILE A 112 0.65 6.39 -3.32
C ILE A 112 1.49 5.60 -4.32
N TYR A 113 0.81 5.04 -5.32
CA TYR A 113 1.42 4.29 -6.43
C TYR A 113 1.31 5.12 -7.71
N GLN A 114 2.41 5.28 -8.43
CA GLN A 114 2.47 6.01 -9.69
C GLN A 114 3.38 5.29 -10.70
N PRO A 115 2.89 4.91 -11.87
CA PRO A 115 1.48 4.85 -12.26
C PRO A 115 0.70 3.82 -11.44
N ALA A 116 -0.62 3.80 -11.61
CA ALA A 116 -1.47 2.85 -10.88
C ALA A 116 -1.14 1.39 -11.19
N GLY A 117 -0.78 1.09 -12.43
CA GLY A 117 -0.46 -0.28 -12.83
C GLY A 117 -1.60 -1.24 -12.51
N THR A 118 -1.26 -2.42 -12.02
CA THR A 118 -2.21 -3.48 -11.63
C THR A 118 -2.29 -3.65 -10.11
N ILE A 119 -1.94 -2.64 -9.34
CA ILE A 119 -1.86 -2.77 -7.88
C ILE A 119 -3.21 -3.13 -7.23
N GLU A 120 -4.31 -2.63 -7.79
CA GLU A 120 -5.64 -2.97 -7.26
C GLU A 120 -5.93 -4.46 -7.41
N GLN A 121 -5.57 -5.05 -8.54
CA GLN A 121 -5.73 -6.49 -8.75
C GLN A 121 -4.83 -7.29 -7.81
N PHE A 122 -3.60 -6.81 -7.58
CA PHE A 122 -2.69 -7.42 -6.60
C PHE A 122 -3.35 -7.50 -5.22
N PHE A 123 -3.94 -6.41 -4.74
CA PHE A 123 -4.60 -6.39 -3.43
C PHE A 123 -5.81 -7.32 -3.37
N LEU A 124 -6.60 -7.38 -4.44
CA LEU A 124 -7.72 -8.31 -4.51
C LEU A 124 -7.24 -9.76 -4.43
N ASP A 125 -6.21 -10.11 -5.18
CA ASP A 125 -5.67 -11.46 -5.20
C ASP A 125 -5.03 -11.81 -3.84
N ALA A 126 -4.26 -10.90 -3.26
CA ALA A 126 -3.61 -11.10 -1.97
C ALA A 126 -4.64 -11.32 -0.84
N SER A 127 -5.75 -10.59 -0.87
CA SER A 127 -6.80 -10.70 0.14
C SER A 127 -7.54 -12.03 0.11
N ARG A 128 -7.44 -12.78 -1.00
CA ARG A 128 -8.08 -14.10 -1.18
C ARG A 128 -7.20 -15.28 -0.79
N LEU A 129 -5.93 -15.03 -0.49
CA LEU A 129 -5.02 -16.10 -0.07
C LEU A 129 -5.40 -16.61 1.33
N VAL A 130 -5.34 -17.93 1.50
CA VAL A 130 -5.60 -18.61 2.79
C VAL A 130 -4.26 -19.05 3.38
N ASP A 131 -3.95 -18.55 4.59
CA ASP A 131 -2.70 -18.83 5.29
C ASP A 131 -1.46 -18.68 4.38
N PRO A 132 -1.28 -17.50 3.73
CA PRO A 132 -0.25 -17.34 2.72
C PRO A 132 1.16 -17.41 3.32
N THR A 133 2.08 -17.98 2.53
CA THR A 133 3.51 -17.96 2.80
C THR A 133 4.16 -16.76 2.08
N PRO A 134 5.40 -16.40 2.43
CA PRO A 134 6.13 -15.39 1.66
C PRO A 134 6.21 -15.72 0.17
N ALA A 135 6.34 -17.01 -0.19
CA ALA A 135 6.39 -17.44 -1.58
C ALA A 135 5.06 -17.16 -2.32
N ASP A 136 3.91 -17.31 -1.63
CA ASP A 136 2.60 -17.02 -2.22
C ASP A 136 2.47 -15.54 -2.60
N PHE A 137 2.96 -14.64 -1.74
CA PHE A 137 2.98 -13.20 -2.04
C PHE A 137 3.96 -12.87 -3.16
N GLN A 138 5.13 -13.49 -3.17
CA GLN A 138 6.13 -13.29 -4.22
C GLN A 138 5.58 -13.63 -5.60
N ALA A 139 4.75 -14.64 -5.70
CA ALA A 139 4.15 -15.06 -6.97
C ALA A 139 3.18 -14.02 -7.56
N LEU A 140 2.70 -13.07 -6.75
CA LEU A 140 1.77 -12.03 -7.19
C LEU A 140 2.47 -10.76 -7.69
N TYR A 141 3.76 -10.57 -7.39
CA TYR A 141 4.53 -9.39 -7.79
C TYR A 141 5.03 -9.41 -9.23
#